data_fad8666f27408c9922be720f5495b022
#
_entry.id   fad8666f27408c9922be720f5495b022
#
_cell.length_a   1.000
_cell.length_b   1.000
_cell.length_c   1.000
_cell.angle_alpha   90.00
_cell.angle_beta   90.00
_cell.angle_gamma   90.00
#
_symmetry.space_group_name_H-M   'P 1'
#
loop_
_entity.id
_entity.type
_entity.pdbx_description
1 polymer ?
#
loop_
_entity_poly.entity_id
_entity_poly.type
_entity_poly.pdbx_seq_one_letter_code
_entity_poly.pdbx_strand_id
1 'polypeptide(L)'
;MNIRKAKTQDVIFIYKLLEYFSSKEVLLPRSLAELYDNVRDFFIAEEEGKIIACCSLHSCWEDLGEIRSLAVEEKLHGKGIAKKLVDLCLKDAPQLGLNRIFALTYVPNFFKGLGFKEIPKEELPHKVWKECITCPKFPDCGEIALIKSI
;
A
#
# COMPACT_ATOMS: atom_id res chain seq x y z
N MET A 1 -7.46 15.04 -12.89
CA MET A 1 -7.04 13.74 -12.30
C MET A 1 -8.26 13.02 -11.73
N ASN A 2 -8.40 11.77 -12.07
CA ASN A 2 -9.52 10.95 -11.60
C ASN A 2 -9.00 9.85 -10.68
N ILE A 3 -9.59 9.72 -9.49
CA ILE A 3 -9.24 8.66 -8.53
C ILE A 3 -10.43 7.72 -8.42
N ARG A 4 -10.19 6.43 -8.61
CA ARG A 4 -11.24 5.41 -8.62
C ARG A 4 -10.71 4.05 -8.16
N LYS A 5 -11.60 3.11 -7.95
CA LYS A 5 -11.22 1.72 -7.70
C LYS A 5 -10.65 1.11 -8.98
N ALA A 6 -9.68 0.24 -8.83
CA ALA A 6 -9.07 -0.46 -9.94
C ALA A 6 -10.01 -1.51 -10.54
N LYS A 7 -9.83 -1.75 -11.84
CA LYS A 7 -10.48 -2.84 -12.59
C LYS A 7 -9.40 -3.80 -13.07
N THR A 8 -9.82 -4.98 -13.50
CA THR A 8 -8.86 -6.00 -13.97
C THR A 8 -7.96 -5.49 -15.09
N GLN A 9 -8.50 -4.67 -15.98
CA GLN A 9 -7.72 -4.09 -17.08
C GLN A 9 -6.62 -3.12 -16.63
N ASP A 10 -6.70 -2.62 -15.40
CA ASP A 10 -5.70 -1.70 -14.84
C ASP A 10 -4.48 -2.43 -14.28
N VAL A 11 -4.61 -3.73 -14.00
CA VAL A 11 -3.59 -4.50 -13.26
C VAL A 11 -2.23 -4.47 -13.94
N ILE A 12 -2.18 -4.61 -15.26
CA ILE A 12 -0.90 -4.59 -15.97
C ILE A 12 -0.17 -3.25 -15.80
N PHE A 13 -0.89 -2.14 -15.73
CA PHE A 13 -0.31 -0.81 -15.54
C PHE A 13 0.11 -0.58 -14.10
N ILE A 14 -0.66 -1.10 -13.14
CA ILE A 14 -0.28 -1.12 -11.72
C ILE A 14 1.02 -1.90 -11.57
N TYR A 15 1.10 -3.07 -12.18
CA TYR A 15 2.29 -3.91 -12.13
C TYR A 15 3.54 -3.16 -12.64
N LYS A 16 3.43 -2.49 -13.76
CA LYS A 16 4.54 -1.72 -14.34
C LYS A 16 5.00 -0.59 -13.41
N LEU A 17 4.06 0.11 -12.79
CA LEU A 17 4.37 1.18 -11.86
C LEU A 17 5.10 0.63 -10.62
N LEU A 18 4.58 -0.46 -10.05
CA LEU A 18 5.19 -1.09 -8.86
C LEU A 18 6.56 -1.71 -9.18
N GLU A 19 6.72 -2.31 -10.35
CA GLU A 19 7.99 -2.88 -10.79
C GLU A 19 9.07 -1.81 -10.88
N TYR A 20 8.73 -0.64 -11.39
CA TYR A 20 9.66 0.49 -11.45
C TYR A 20 10.23 0.82 -10.07
N PHE A 21 9.37 0.91 -9.04
CA PHE A 21 9.81 1.22 -7.68
C PHE A 21 10.47 0.04 -6.98
N SER A 22 10.05 -1.19 -7.24
CA SER A 22 10.69 -2.36 -6.65
C SER A 22 12.11 -2.56 -7.22
N SER A 23 12.33 -2.21 -8.48
CA SER A 23 13.67 -2.25 -9.08
C SER A 23 14.62 -1.24 -8.43
N LYS A 24 14.08 -0.18 -7.82
CA LYS A 24 14.84 0.82 -7.06
C LYS A 24 14.87 0.52 -5.56
N GLU A 25 14.36 -0.63 -5.15
CA GLU A 25 14.32 -1.10 -3.76
C GLU A 25 13.54 -0.19 -2.79
N VAL A 26 12.62 0.63 -3.30
CA VAL A 26 11.76 1.47 -2.45
C VAL A 26 10.42 0.83 -2.12
N LEU A 27 10.05 -0.25 -2.82
CA LEU A 27 8.87 -1.07 -2.54
C LEU A 27 9.22 -2.54 -2.66
N LEU A 28 8.48 -3.39 -1.94
CA LEU A 28 8.59 -4.82 -2.10
C LEU A 28 7.93 -5.26 -3.41
N PRO A 29 8.51 -6.24 -4.12
CA PRO A 29 7.93 -6.72 -5.37
C PRO A 29 6.61 -7.46 -5.14
N ARG A 30 5.70 -7.35 -6.10
CA ARG A 30 4.44 -8.10 -6.13
C ARG A 30 4.30 -8.78 -7.47
N SER A 31 3.91 -10.05 -7.48
CA SER A 31 3.70 -10.76 -8.74
C SER A 31 2.44 -10.27 -9.43
N LEU A 32 2.38 -10.45 -10.74
CA LEU A 32 1.19 -10.13 -11.52
C LEU A 32 -0.03 -10.91 -11.04
N ALA A 33 0.17 -12.20 -10.70
CA ALA A 33 -0.90 -13.04 -10.17
C ALA A 33 -1.47 -12.48 -8.86
N GLU A 34 -0.63 -12.06 -7.94
CA GLU A 34 -1.08 -11.45 -6.69
C GLU A 34 -1.92 -10.19 -6.94
N LEU A 35 -1.52 -9.38 -7.92
CA LEU A 35 -2.26 -8.15 -8.24
C LEU A 35 -3.64 -8.46 -8.81
N TYR A 36 -3.78 -9.48 -9.66
CA TYR A 36 -5.09 -9.90 -10.14
C TYR A 36 -5.96 -10.44 -9.00
N ASP A 37 -5.38 -11.25 -8.10
CA ASP A 37 -6.12 -11.79 -6.96
C ASP A 37 -6.62 -10.69 -6.02
N ASN A 38 -5.89 -9.60 -5.91
CA ASN A 38 -6.17 -8.52 -4.96
C ASN A 38 -6.61 -7.22 -5.63
N VAL A 39 -7.09 -7.27 -6.86
CA VAL A 39 -7.44 -6.05 -7.61
C VAL A 39 -8.46 -5.18 -6.88
N ARG A 40 -9.37 -5.77 -6.13
CA ARG A 40 -10.38 -5.03 -5.37
C ARG A 40 -9.83 -4.18 -4.24
N ASP A 41 -8.60 -4.47 -3.81
CA ASP A 41 -7.94 -3.70 -2.75
C ASP A 41 -7.43 -2.34 -3.23
N PHE A 42 -7.32 -2.16 -4.55
CA PHE A 42 -6.61 -1.01 -5.12
C PHE A 42 -7.52 0.17 -5.43
N PHE A 43 -7.02 1.35 -5.03
CA PHE A 43 -7.42 2.64 -5.62
C PHE A 43 -6.32 3.06 -6.58
N ILE A 44 -6.71 3.68 -7.68
CA ILE A 44 -5.77 4.24 -8.66
C ILE A 44 -6.10 5.69 -8.94
N ALA A 45 -5.08 6.44 -9.35
CA ALA A 45 -5.25 7.77 -9.92
C ALA A 45 -4.88 7.71 -11.39
N GLU A 46 -5.73 8.28 -12.24
CA GLU A 46 -5.46 8.36 -13.66
C GLU A 46 -5.55 9.79 -14.16
N GLU A 47 -4.76 10.09 -15.16
CA GLU A 47 -4.76 11.40 -15.82
C GLU A 47 -4.56 11.16 -17.30
N GLU A 48 -5.47 11.72 -18.11
CA GLU A 48 -5.44 11.56 -19.56
C GLU A 48 -5.36 10.08 -20.00
N GLY A 49 -6.11 9.22 -19.29
CA GLY A 49 -6.17 7.79 -19.61
C GLY A 49 -4.97 6.98 -19.12
N LYS A 50 -4.02 7.61 -18.42
CA LYS A 50 -2.83 6.93 -17.90
C LYS A 50 -2.90 6.79 -16.40
N ILE A 51 -2.56 5.60 -15.89
CA ILE A 51 -2.47 5.36 -14.45
C ILE A 51 -1.14 5.96 -13.96
N ILE A 52 -1.24 6.89 -13.02
CA ILE A 52 -0.09 7.62 -12.48
C ILE A 52 0.20 7.31 -11.03
N ALA A 53 -0.72 6.65 -10.34
CA ALA A 53 -0.53 6.31 -8.92
C ALA A 53 -1.46 5.17 -8.54
N CYS A 54 -1.08 4.44 -7.49
CA CYS A 54 -1.91 3.39 -6.92
C CYS A 54 -1.65 3.25 -5.42
N CYS A 55 -2.61 2.66 -4.72
CA CYS A 55 -2.51 2.31 -3.31
C CYS A 55 -3.49 1.21 -3.00
N SER A 56 -3.11 0.23 -2.20
CA SER A 56 -4.04 -0.82 -1.80
C SER A 56 -4.29 -0.82 -0.30
N LEU A 57 -5.52 -1.20 0.07
CA LEU A 57 -5.90 -1.51 1.43
C LEU A 57 -6.22 -3.00 1.47
N HIS A 58 -5.38 -3.77 2.15
CA HIS A 58 -5.52 -5.21 2.24
C HIS A 58 -5.99 -5.64 3.63
N SER A 59 -7.06 -6.42 3.70
CA SER A 59 -7.55 -6.95 4.96
C SER A 59 -6.64 -8.09 5.41
N CYS A 60 -6.05 -7.95 6.60
CA CYS A 60 -5.11 -8.94 7.14
C CYS A 60 -5.70 -9.78 8.27
N TRP A 61 -6.67 -9.23 8.99
CA TRP A 61 -7.36 -9.88 10.10
C TRP A 61 -8.74 -9.26 10.24
N GLU A 62 -9.53 -9.75 11.18
CA GLU A 62 -10.91 -9.29 11.39
C GLU A 62 -11.02 -7.77 11.55
N ASP A 63 -10.06 -7.17 12.26
CA ASP A 63 -10.08 -5.74 12.57
C ASP A 63 -8.87 -4.98 12.07
N LEU A 64 -7.97 -5.64 11.32
CA LEU A 64 -6.67 -5.11 10.92
C LEU A 64 -6.48 -5.13 9.41
N GLY A 65 -6.11 -4.00 8.85
CA GLY A 65 -5.76 -3.90 7.44
C GLY A 65 -4.38 -3.28 7.24
N GLU A 66 -3.87 -3.40 6.04
CA GLU A 66 -2.57 -2.87 5.66
C GLU A 66 -2.69 -1.94 4.46
N ILE A 67 -2.07 -0.76 4.56
CA ILE A 67 -1.80 0.08 3.39
C ILE A 67 -0.53 -0.45 2.76
N ARG A 68 -0.61 -0.88 1.50
CA ARG A 68 0.56 -1.39 0.80
C ARG A 68 0.52 -1.02 -0.69
N SER A 69 1.66 -1.20 -1.35
CA SER A 69 1.79 -0.93 -2.78
C SER A 69 1.42 0.51 -3.14
N LEU A 70 1.78 1.46 -2.28
CA LEU A 70 1.59 2.89 -2.53
C LEU A 70 2.71 3.37 -3.46
N ALA A 71 2.34 3.83 -4.63
CA ALA A 71 3.29 4.33 -5.61
C ALA A 71 2.69 5.50 -6.39
N VAL A 72 3.50 6.52 -6.64
CA VAL A 72 3.15 7.69 -7.44
C VAL A 72 4.31 7.95 -8.40
N GLU A 73 4.02 8.24 -9.67
CA GLU A 73 5.08 8.59 -10.63
C GLU A 73 5.99 9.68 -10.05
N GLU A 74 7.31 9.53 -10.20
CA GLU A 74 8.28 10.43 -9.59
C GLU A 74 8.07 11.91 -9.91
N LYS A 75 7.74 12.20 -11.15
CA LYS A 75 7.51 13.58 -11.59
C LYS A 75 6.30 14.24 -10.94
N LEU A 76 5.45 13.44 -10.29
CA LEU A 76 4.23 13.92 -9.63
C LEU A 76 4.34 13.91 -8.10
N HIS A 77 5.51 13.62 -7.56
CA HIS A 77 5.75 13.68 -6.11
C HIS A 77 5.58 15.12 -5.61
N GLY A 78 5.17 15.24 -4.35
CA GLY A 78 4.97 16.54 -3.71
C GLY A 78 3.65 17.24 -4.03
N LYS A 79 2.75 16.59 -4.78
CA LYS A 79 1.45 17.16 -5.15
C LYS A 79 0.28 16.64 -4.32
N GLY A 80 0.55 15.86 -3.28
CA GLY A 80 -0.49 15.35 -2.38
C GLY A 80 -1.28 14.16 -2.91
N ILE A 81 -0.86 13.53 -4.00
CA ILE A 81 -1.58 12.39 -4.60
C ILE A 81 -1.54 11.18 -3.66
N ALA A 82 -0.38 10.87 -3.09
CA ALA A 82 -0.24 9.75 -2.15
C ALA A 82 -1.17 9.92 -0.95
N LYS A 83 -1.22 11.13 -0.39
CA LYS A 83 -2.10 11.44 0.75
C LYS A 83 -3.56 11.22 0.39
N LYS A 84 -3.99 11.66 -0.78
CA LYS A 84 -5.38 11.47 -1.25
C LYS A 84 -5.73 10.00 -1.36
N LEU A 85 -4.83 9.17 -1.88
CA LEU A 85 -5.05 7.74 -1.99
C LEU A 85 -5.14 7.06 -0.64
N VAL A 86 -4.23 7.39 0.28
CA VAL A 86 -4.28 6.83 1.64
C VAL A 86 -5.55 7.27 2.37
N ASP A 87 -5.95 8.54 2.24
CA ASP A 87 -7.18 9.02 2.86
C ASP A 87 -8.40 8.25 2.36
N LEU A 88 -8.46 7.91 1.08
CA LEU A 88 -9.56 7.09 0.54
C LEU A 88 -9.55 5.68 1.13
N CYS A 89 -8.38 5.07 1.27
CA CYS A 89 -8.24 3.77 1.92
C CYS A 89 -8.74 3.83 3.37
N LEU A 90 -8.36 4.87 4.10
CA LEU A 90 -8.77 5.02 5.50
C LEU A 90 -10.28 5.25 5.64
N LYS A 91 -10.92 5.91 4.67
CA LYS A 91 -12.37 6.06 4.63
C LYS A 91 -13.09 4.77 4.30
N ASP A 92 -12.48 3.93 3.46
CA ASP A 92 -13.04 2.64 3.06
C ASP A 92 -12.93 1.60 4.18
N ALA A 93 -11.91 1.70 5.02
CA ALA A 93 -11.61 0.71 6.05
C ALA A 93 -12.78 0.38 6.99
N PRO A 94 -13.52 1.37 7.54
CA PRO A 94 -14.65 1.05 8.42
C PRO A 94 -15.75 0.25 7.73
N GLN A 95 -15.93 0.43 6.44
CA GLN A 95 -16.94 -0.32 5.66
C GLN A 95 -16.57 -1.80 5.54
N LEU A 96 -15.29 -2.12 5.67
CA LEU A 96 -14.79 -3.49 5.70
C LEU A 96 -14.74 -4.07 7.12
N GLY A 97 -15.07 -3.27 8.13
CA GLY A 97 -14.97 -3.69 9.53
C GLY A 97 -13.59 -3.49 10.14
N LEU A 98 -12.70 -2.80 9.46
CA LEU A 98 -11.34 -2.55 9.96
C LEU A 98 -11.31 -1.33 10.85
N ASN A 99 -10.63 -1.42 11.99
CA ASN A 99 -10.46 -0.30 12.92
C ASN A 99 -8.99 0.01 13.25
N ARG A 100 -8.08 -0.82 12.76
CA ARG A 100 -6.64 -0.59 12.88
C ARG A 100 -6.00 -0.80 11.51
N ILE A 101 -5.15 0.14 11.11
CA ILE A 101 -4.48 0.08 9.81
C ILE A 101 -2.98 0.23 10.04
N PHE A 102 -2.19 -0.66 9.49
CA PHE A 102 -0.74 -0.56 9.58
C PHE A 102 -0.11 -0.39 8.20
N ALA A 103 1.15 0.01 8.19
CA ALA A 103 1.98 0.07 7.00
C ALA A 103 3.38 -0.38 7.35
N LEU A 104 4.01 -1.10 6.42
CA LEU A 104 5.43 -1.42 6.46
C LEU A 104 6.09 -0.57 5.38
N THR A 105 7.03 0.31 5.75
CA THR A 105 7.51 1.33 4.83
C THR A 105 8.98 1.68 5.04
N TYR A 106 9.61 2.16 3.97
CA TYR A 106 10.93 2.80 4.03
C TYR A 106 10.83 4.32 4.24
N VAL A 107 9.59 4.89 4.22
CA VAL A 107 9.37 6.33 4.37
C VAL A 107 8.43 6.63 5.55
N PRO A 108 8.85 6.34 6.79
CA PRO A 108 7.96 6.45 7.96
C PRO A 108 7.41 7.86 8.20
N ASN A 109 8.16 8.89 7.83
CA ASN A 109 7.73 10.27 8.09
C ASN A 109 6.46 10.65 7.33
N PHE A 110 6.24 10.09 6.15
CA PHE A 110 5.00 10.29 5.40
C PHE A 110 3.80 9.79 6.22
N PHE A 111 3.91 8.57 6.74
CA PHE A 111 2.82 7.98 7.54
C PHE A 111 2.66 8.66 8.89
N LYS A 112 3.74 9.07 9.54
CA LYS A 112 3.66 9.85 10.79
C LYS A 112 2.88 11.14 10.58
N GLY A 113 3.07 11.80 9.43
CA GLY A 113 2.32 13.00 9.07
C GLY A 113 0.82 12.74 8.91
N LEU A 114 0.40 11.50 8.68
CA LEU A 114 -1.00 11.10 8.57
C LEU A 114 -1.57 10.54 9.89
N GLY A 115 -0.81 10.62 10.98
CA GLY A 115 -1.26 10.19 12.30
C GLY A 115 -0.93 8.74 12.66
N PHE A 116 -0.12 8.06 11.85
CA PHE A 116 0.37 6.72 12.19
C PHE A 116 1.48 6.83 13.23
N LYS A 117 1.58 5.82 14.09
CA LYS A 117 2.63 5.72 15.10
C LYS A 117 3.51 4.52 14.82
N GLU A 118 4.81 4.70 14.99
CA GLU A 118 5.77 3.62 14.85
C GLU A 118 5.59 2.57 15.95
N ILE A 119 5.62 1.30 15.57
CA ILE A 119 5.52 0.17 16.51
C ILE A 119 6.61 -0.85 16.18
N PRO A 120 7.03 -1.68 17.16
CA PRO A 120 7.89 -2.83 16.88
C PRO A 120 7.18 -3.80 15.94
N LYS A 121 7.91 -4.35 14.98
CA LYS A 121 7.34 -5.32 14.02
C LYS A 121 6.74 -6.54 14.73
N GLU A 122 7.30 -6.93 15.87
CA GLU A 122 6.85 -8.07 16.66
C GLU A 122 5.43 -7.91 17.19
N GLU A 123 4.91 -6.69 17.26
CA GLU A 123 3.54 -6.44 17.71
C GLU A 123 2.50 -6.73 16.63
N LEU A 124 2.91 -6.92 15.37
CA LEU A 124 2.00 -7.28 14.30
C LEU A 124 1.58 -8.75 14.43
N PRO A 125 0.33 -9.10 14.06
CA PRO A 125 -0.15 -10.48 14.13
C PRO A 125 0.72 -11.44 13.32
N HIS A 126 0.81 -12.67 13.79
CA HIS A 126 1.59 -13.75 13.16
C HIS A 126 1.26 -13.93 11.67
N LYS A 127 0.02 -13.68 11.29
CA LYS A 127 -0.43 -13.82 9.91
C LYS A 127 0.23 -12.81 8.96
N VAL A 128 0.60 -11.64 9.47
CA VAL A 128 1.33 -10.62 8.71
C VAL A 128 2.75 -11.12 8.43
N TRP A 129 3.39 -11.76 9.41
CA TRP A 129 4.73 -12.31 9.29
C TRP A 129 4.85 -13.42 8.26
N LYS A 130 3.77 -14.12 7.97
CA LYS A 130 3.75 -15.19 6.98
C LYS A 130 4.16 -14.69 5.59
N GLU A 131 3.72 -13.49 5.21
CA GLU A 131 4.14 -12.87 3.96
C GLU A 131 5.60 -12.42 4.02
N CYS A 132 6.05 -11.90 5.15
CA CYS A 132 7.44 -11.48 5.34
C CYS A 132 8.40 -12.66 5.24
N ILE A 133 8.06 -13.81 5.78
CA ILE A 133 8.90 -15.02 5.74
C ILE A 133 9.18 -15.45 4.30
N THR A 134 8.22 -15.28 3.40
CA THR A 134 8.38 -15.64 1.99
C THR A 134 9.00 -14.52 1.14
N CYS A 135 9.22 -13.34 1.74
CA CYS A 135 9.79 -12.21 1.04
C CYS A 135 11.31 -12.40 0.85
N PRO A 136 11.85 -12.13 -0.35
CA PRO A 136 13.30 -12.25 -0.60
C PRO A 136 14.18 -11.38 0.29
N LYS A 137 13.62 -10.33 0.90
CA LYS A 137 14.36 -9.42 1.79
C LYS A 137 14.34 -9.84 3.26
N PHE A 138 13.54 -10.84 3.62
CA PHE A 138 13.48 -11.34 4.99
C PHE A 138 14.83 -12.03 5.37
N PRO A 139 15.34 -11.82 6.60
CA PRO A 139 14.81 -11.03 7.72
C PRO A 139 15.30 -9.58 7.75
N ASP A 140 16.13 -9.15 6.83
CA ASP A 140 16.83 -7.87 6.86
C ASP A 140 16.17 -6.78 6.01
N CYS A 141 14.84 -6.81 5.92
CA CYS A 141 14.14 -5.79 5.17
C CYS A 141 14.15 -4.48 5.95
N GLY A 142 14.70 -3.45 5.74
CA GLY A 142 14.78 -2.21 6.53
C GLY A 142 13.46 -1.46 6.69
N GLU A 143 12.32 -2.08 6.44
CA GLU A 143 11.02 -1.44 6.58
C GLU A 143 10.66 -1.19 8.05
N ILE A 144 9.98 -0.07 8.29
CA ILE A 144 9.50 0.33 9.60
C ILE A 144 7.99 0.11 9.64
N ALA A 145 7.50 -0.44 10.77
CA ALA A 145 6.09 -0.68 10.97
C ALA A 145 5.44 0.51 11.69
N LEU A 146 4.31 0.98 11.16
CA LEU A 146 3.51 2.02 11.79
C LEU A 146 2.05 1.59 11.80
N ILE A 147 1.29 2.05 12.79
CA ILE A 147 -0.13 1.70 12.93
C ILE A 147 -0.96 2.94 13.27
N LYS A 148 -2.21 2.91 12.86
CA LYS A 148 -3.19 3.94 13.18
C LYS A 148 -4.51 3.27 13.54
N SER A 149 -5.10 3.71 14.66
CA SER A 149 -6.48 3.36 15.01
C SER A 149 -7.43 4.35 14.34
N ILE A 150 -8.51 3.85 13.81
CA ILE A 150 -9.49 4.66 13.09
C ILE A 150 -10.90 4.47 13.66
#